data_e50442e8f25b523297cad3bcb7ca6442
#
_entry.id   e50442e8f25b523297cad3bcb7ca6442
#
_cell.length_a   1.000
_cell.length_b   1.000
_cell.length_c   1.000
_cell.angle_alpha   90.00
_cell.angle_beta   90.00
_cell.angle_gamma   90.00
#
_symmetry.space_group_name_H-M   'P 1'
#
loop_
_entity.id
_entity.type
_entity.pdbx_description
1 polymer ?
#
loop_
_entity_poly.entity_id
_entity_poly.type
_entity_poly.pdbx_seq_one_letter_code
_entity_poly.pdbx_strand_id
1 'polypeptide(L)'
;MSFMRSLALLVVCVSVISPATPVNGGAIGTEEKMKQSENRVVELKTSEGKIRIELWVDKAPISVKNFLDYVEEGFYNGTIFHRVIDNFMIQGGGFTADMVPKKPHQPIKNEAANGLKNENGTIAMARTNVVDSATCQFFINVKDNDFLNHRDNSPSGFGYAVFGKVIEGMEVVDKIKKVPTTTIGANQNVPVKPVVIENARVE
;
A
#
# COMPACT_ATOMS: atom_id res chain seq x y z
N MET A 1 -13.64 -79.91 51.87
CA MET A 1 -12.25 -79.75 52.33
C MET A 1 -11.44 -79.44 51.09
N SER A 2 -11.12 -78.22 50.79
CA SER A 2 -10.00 -77.85 49.92
C SER A 2 -9.81 -76.34 50.03
N PHE A 3 -8.65 -75.94 50.47
CA PHE A 3 -8.22 -74.57 50.63
C PHE A 3 -7.80 -73.99 49.28
N MET A 4 -8.42 -72.93 48.83
CA MET A 4 -7.91 -72.12 47.72
C MET A 4 -7.23 -70.89 48.27
N ARG A 5 -5.93 -70.77 48.05
CA ARG A 5 -5.09 -69.59 48.34
C ARG A 5 -5.25 -68.56 47.25
N SER A 6 -5.72 -67.40 47.67
CA SER A 6 -5.84 -66.24 46.80
C SER A 6 -4.48 -65.53 46.67
N LEU A 7 -3.95 -65.43 45.46
CA LEU A 7 -2.70 -64.72 45.14
C LEU A 7 -3.06 -63.30 44.68
N ALA A 8 -2.75 -62.37 45.54
CA ALA A 8 -2.96 -60.93 45.18
C ALA A 8 -1.81 -60.44 44.27
N LEU A 9 -2.13 -60.10 43.06
CA LEU A 9 -1.19 -59.53 42.11
C LEU A 9 -1.11 -57.99 42.32
N LEU A 10 0.03 -57.50 42.80
CA LEU A 10 0.31 -56.07 42.99
C LEU A 10 0.71 -55.49 41.66
N VAL A 11 -0.18 -54.66 41.05
CA VAL A 11 0.13 -53.88 39.82
C VAL A 11 0.80 -52.59 40.25
N VAL A 12 2.10 -52.49 40.01
CA VAL A 12 2.87 -51.29 40.20
C VAL A 12 2.66 -50.41 38.94
N CYS A 13 1.84 -49.35 39.03
CA CYS A 13 1.75 -48.30 38.01
C CYS A 13 3.02 -47.44 38.05
N VAL A 14 3.92 -47.65 37.11
CA VAL A 14 5.04 -46.74 36.86
C VAL A 14 4.50 -45.58 36.03
N SER A 15 4.30 -44.43 36.67
CA SER A 15 3.97 -43.17 35.98
C SER A 15 5.20 -42.66 35.24
N VAL A 16 5.21 -42.83 33.93
CA VAL A 16 6.21 -42.18 33.06
C VAL A 16 5.86 -40.69 32.94
N ILE A 17 6.60 -39.86 33.67
CA ILE A 17 6.54 -38.40 33.50
C ILE A 17 7.32 -38.08 32.24
N SER A 18 6.60 -37.77 31.15
CA SER A 18 7.19 -37.22 29.93
C SER A 18 7.57 -35.77 30.18
N PRO A 19 8.80 -35.32 29.91
CA PRO A 19 9.13 -33.93 30.03
C PRO A 19 8.39 -33.14 28.91
N ALA A 20 7.56 -32.17 29.32
CA ALA A 20 6.94 -31.23 28.42
C ALA A 20 8.04 -30.40 27.78
N THR A 21 8.20 -30.52 26.48
CA THR A 21 9.02 -29.59 25.68
C THR A 21 8.37 -28.19 25.70
N PRO A 22 9.11 -27.12 26.03
CA PRO A 22 8.56 -25.77 25.93
C PRO A 22 8.28 -25.47 24.46
N VAL A 23 7.01 -25.26 24.14
CA VAL A 23 6.59 -24.76 22.83
C VAL A 23 7.06 -23.30 22.72
N ASN A 24 8.14 -23.07 21.96
CA ASN A 24 8.72 -21.76 21.72
C ASN A 24 7.84 -20.98 20.72
N GLY A 25 6.61 -20.62 21.13
CA GLY A 25 5.62 -19.90 20.31
C GLY A 25 5.79 -18.37 20.27
N GLY A 26 6.85 -17.84 20.93
CA GLY A 26 7.01 -16.39 21.08
C GLY A 26 7.84 -15.67 20.00
N ALA A 27 8.73 -16.39 19.32
CA ALA A 27 9.71 -15.75 18.43
C ALA A 27 9.18 -15.47 17.01
N ILE A 28 8.35 -16.36 16.46
CA ILE A 28 7.84 -16.22 15.07
C ILE A 28 6.88 -15.04 14.95
N GLY A 29 5.99 -14.85 15.92
CA GLY A 29 5.02 -13.75 15.91
C GLY A 29 5.63 -12.36 16.14
N THR A 30 6.78 -12.29 16.83
CA THR A 30 7.52 -11.02 17.05
C THR A 30 8.35 -10.63 15.83
N GLU A 31 8.96 -11.56 15.13
CA GLU A 31 9.73 -11.26 13.91
C GLU A 31 8.81 -10.87 12.75
N GLU A 32 7.67 -11.53 12.56
CA GLU A 32 6.67 -11.14 11.56
C GLU A 32 6.08 -9.76 11.88
N LYS A 33 5.78 -9.46 13.16
CA LYS A 33 5.27 -8.16 13.58
C LYS A 33 6.32 -7.05 13.46
N MET A 34 7.60 -7.34 13.73
CA MET A 34 8.71 -6.40 13.51
C MET A 34 8.97 -6.17 12.02
N LYS A 35 8.87 -7.20 11.18
CA LYS A 35 9.03 -7.08 9.73
C LYS A 35 7.88 -6.30 9.08
N GLN A 36 6.71 -6.23 9.73
CA GLN A 36 5.53 -5.48 9.30
C GLN A 36 5.57 -3.99 9.71
N SER A 37 6.45 -3.61 10.65
CA SER A 37 6.59 -2.23 11.15
C SER A 37 7.68 -1.42 10.43
N GLU A 38 8.54 -2.07 9.62
CA GLU A 38 9.55 -1.35 8.85
C GLU A 38 8.93 -0.67 7.62
N ASN A 39 9.25 0.60 7.43
CA ASN A 39 8.89 1.31 6.21
C ASN A 39 9.48 0.59 5.00
N ARG A 40 8.69 0.48 3.94
CA ARG A 40 9.07 -0.18 2.69
C ARG A 40 9.40 0.89 1.67
N VAL A 41 10.36 0.61 0.81
CA VAL A 41 10.70 1.51 -0.30
C VAL A 41 10.28 0.87 -1.61
N VAL A 42 9.65 1.67 -2.49
CA VAL A 42 9.27 1.28 -3.84
C VAL A 42 9.97 2.20 -4.83
N GLU A 43 10.63 1.63 -5.82
CA GLU A 43 11.15 2.34 -6.99
C GLU A 43 10.11 2.30 -8.12
N LEU A 44 9.71 3.47 -8.61
CA LEU A 44 9.00 3.65 -9.87
C LEU A 44 10.01 4.10 -10.94
N LYS A 45 10.36 3.22 -11.88
CA LYS A 45 11.10 3.59 -13.07
C LYS A 45 10.12 4.13 -14.10
N THR A 46 10.24 5.41 -14.43
CA THR A 46 9.37 6.06 -15.40
C THR A 46 10.14 6.43 -16.68
N SER A 47 9.42 6.77 -17.76
CA SER A 47 10.00 7.32 -18.99
C SER A 47 10.73 8.66 -18.78
N GLU A 48 10.53 9.33 -17.64
CA GLU A 48 11.13 10.62 -17.29
C GLU A 48 12.26 10.50 -16.25
N GLY A 49 12.42 9.33 -15.63
CA GLY A 49 13.43 9.04 -14.61
C GLY A 49 12.89 8.14 -13.49
N LYS A 50 13.68 7.98 -12.44
CA LYS A 50 13.34 7.15 -11.28
C LYS A 50 12.77 8.00 -10.16
N ILE A 51 11.78 7.44 -9.46
CA ILE A 51 11.16 8.02 -8.26
C ILE A 51 11.19 6.93 -7.19
N ARG A 52 11.80 7.22 -6.03
CA ARG A 52 11.82 6.30 -4.89
C ARG A 52 10.89 6.83 -3.81
N ILE A 53 10.05 5.96 -3.31
CA ILE A 53 8.95 6.29 -2.39
C ILE A 53 9.08 5.43 -1.15
N GLU A 54 9.19 6.06 0.00
CA GLU A 54 9.06 5.41 1.30
C GLU A 54 7.58 5.29 1.66
N LEU A 55 7.15 4.09 2.06
CA LEU A 55 5.79 3.76 2.44
C LEU A 55 5.69 3.59 3.96
N TRP A 56 4.72 4.24 4.58
CA TRP A 56 4.56 4.30 6.04
C TRP A 56 3.57 3.24 6.54
N VAL A 57 4.04 2.01 6.69
CA VAL A 57 3.25 0.82 7.04
C VAL A 57 2.44 1.02 8.32
N ASP A 58 3.04 1.62 9.36
CA ASP A 58 2.37 1.81 10.66
C ASP A 58 1.25 2.88 10.62
N LYS A 59 1.31 3.80 9.65
CA LYS A 59 0.36 4.91 9.53
C LYS A 59 -0.79 4.62 8.59
N ALA A 60 -0.54 3.81 7.55
CA ALA A 60 -1.52 3.51 6.51
C ALA A 60 -1.40 2.04 6.04
N PRO A 61 -1.57 1.04 6.94
CA PRO A 61 -1.31 -0.36 6.62
C PRO A 61 -2.15 -0.90 5.47
N ILE A 62 -3.42 -0.48 5.35
CA ILE A 62 -4.32 -0.94 4.30
C ILE A 62 -3.91 -0.35 2.94
N SER A 63 -3.63 0.96 2.89
CA SER A 63 -3.21 1.66 1.68
C SER A 63 -1.84 1.18 1.20
N VAL A 64 -0.89 0.99 2.13
CA VAL A 64 0.44 0.46 1.82
C VAL A 64 0.34 -0.96 1.29
N LYS A 65 -0.40 -1.84 1.98
CA LYS A 65 -0.59 -3.22 1.50
C LYS A 65 -1.20 -3.26 0.10
N ASN A 66 -2.26 -2.49 -0.12
CA ASN A 66 -2.91 -2.40 -1.43
C ASN A 66 -1.94 -1.93 -2.54
N PHE A 67 -1.13 -0.91 -2.25
CA PHE A 67 -0.16 -0.41 -3.22
C PHE A 67 0.94 -1.45 -3.50
N LEU A 68 1.46 -2.13 -2.47
CA LEU A 68 2.46 -3.19 -2.60
C LEU A 68 1.92 -4.39 -3.38
N ASP A 69 0.69 -4.83 -3.14
CA ASP A 69 0.06 -5.92 -3.89
C ASP A 69 0.08 -5.60 -5.41
N TYR A 70 -0.30 -4.38 -5.82
CA TYR A 70 -0.23 -3.94 -7.22
C TYR A 70 1.21 -3.85 -7.77
N VAL A 71 2.19 -3.45 -6.93
CA VAL A 71 3.60 -3.41 -7.33
C VAL A 71 4.13 -4.83 -7.58
N GLU A 72 3.87 -5.75 -6.64
CA GLU A 72 4.34 -7.14 -6.69
C GLU A 72 3.71 -7.93 -7.86
N GLU A 73 2.46 -7.64 -8.20
CA GLU A 73 1.77 -8.20 -9.37
C GLU A 73 2.25 -7.60 -10.71
N GLY A 74 3.12 -6.58 -10.68
CA GLY A 74 3.54 -5.84 -11.87
C GLY A 74 2.40 -5.04 -12.52
N PHE A 75 1.32 -4.78 -11.78
CA PHE A 75 0.13 -4.09 -12.30
C PHE A 75 0.46 -2.70 -12.85
N TYR A 76 1.35 -1.97 -12.18
CA TYR A 76 1.71 -0.62 -12.59
C TYR A 76 2.60 -0.56 -13.84
N ASN A 77 3.23 -1.67 -14.23
CA ASN A 77 4.08 -1.70 -15.43
C ASN A 77 3.26 -1.41 -16.69
N GLY A 78 3.70 -0.43 -17.47
CA GLY A 78 3.01 0.08 -18.65
C GLY A 78 1.82 1.01 -18.36
N THR A 79 1.53 1.33 -17.09
CA THR A 79 0.56 2.39 -16.77
C THR A 79 1.19 3.77 -16.89
N ILE A 80 0.35 4.80 -16.94
CA ILE A 80 0.79 6.19 -17.13
C ILE A 80 0.36 7.10 -15.98
N PHE A 81 1.04 8.22 -15.85
CA PHE A 81 0.49 9.39 -15.17
C PHE A 81 -0.52 10.05 -16.13
N HIS A 82 -1.80 9.70 -15.97
CA HIS A 82 -2.88 10.08 -16.88
C HIS A 82 -3.52 11.44 -16.57
N ARG A 83 -3.19 12.04 -15.43
CA ARG A 83 -3.66 13.37 -15.04
C ARG A 83 -2.54 14.12 -14.33
N VAL A 84 -2.12 15.22 -14.93
CA VAL A 84 -1.00 16.04 -14.47
C VAL A 84 -1.44 17.49 -14.38
N ILE A 85 -1.38 18.07 -13.19
CA ILE A 85 -1.72 19.46 -12.95
C ILE A 85 -0.59 20.11 -12.18
N ASP A 86 0.14 21.04 -12.79
CA ASP A 86 1.16 21.84 -12.10
C ASP A 86 0.53 22.61 -10.94
N ASN A 87 1.28 22.79 -9.87
CA ASN A 87 0.82 23.37 -8.61
C ASN A 87 -0.35 22.61 -7.95
N PHE A 88 -0.50 21.30 -8.22
CA PHE A 88 -1.47 20.44 -7.54
C PHE A 88 -0.91 19.04 -7.32
N MET A 89 -0.98 18.14 -8.32
CA MET A 89 -0.54 16.76 -8.19
C MET A 89 -0.28 16.13 -9.56
N ILE A 90 0.42 14.98 -9.55
CA ILE A 90 0.49 14.05 -10.67
C ILE A 90 -0.19 12.75 -10.27
N GLN A 91 -1.18 12.28 -11.05
CA GLN A 91 -2.01 11.10 -10.76
C GLN A 91 -1.79 10.01 -11.80
N GLY A 92 -1.60 8.78 -11.34
CA GLY A 92 -1.29 7.63 -12.21
C GLY A 92 -1.84 6.30 -11.72
N GLY A 93 -1.40 5.22 -12.39
CA GLY A 93 -1.63 3.84 -11.96
C GLY A 93 -2.96 3.21 -12.39
N GLY A 94 -3.80 3.89 -13.19
CA GLY A 94 -5.10 3.35 -13.58
C GLY A 94 -5.29 3.08 -15.07
N PHE A 95 -4.44 3.65 -15.93
CA PHE A 95 -4.62 3.62 -17.39
C PHE A 95 -3.33 3.20 -18.10
N THR A 96 -3.47 2.53 -19.23
CA THR A 96 -2.38 2.29 -20.18
C THR A 96 -2.06 3.55 -21.01
N ALA A 97 -0.98 3.50 -21.81
CA ALA A 97 -0.59 4.62 -22.68
C ALA A 97 -1.70 5.00 -23.69
N ASP A 98 -2.53 4.04 -24.09
CA ASP A 98 -3.68 4.24 -25.00
C ASP A 98 -4.95 4.69 -24.25
N MET A 99 -4.84 5.11 -22.99
CA MET A 99 -5.96 5.54 -22.14
C MET A 99 -7.00 4.44 -21.90
N VAL A 100 -6.62 3.16 -21.99
CA VAL A 100 -7.47 2.04 -21.63
C VAL A 100 -7.38 1.82 -20.12
N PRO A 101 -8.52 1.81 -19.38
CA PRO A 101 -8.49 1.57 -17.94
C PRO A 101 -8.10 0.11 -17.65
N LYS A 102 -7.19 -0.11 -16.71
CA LYS A 102 -6.87 -1.45 -16.19
C LYS A 102 -7.90 -1.84 -15.13
N LYS A 103 -8.26 -3.11 -15.10
CA LYS A 103 -9.23 -3.64 -14.13
C LYS A 103 -8.59 -3.70 -12.73
N PRO A 104 -9.06 -2.91 -11.74
CA PRO A 104 -8.50 -2.93 -10.40
C PRO A 104 -9.06 -4.07 -9.55
N HIS A 105 -8.45 -4.28 -8.37
CA HIS A 105 -9.02 -5.08 -7.29
C HIS A 105 -10.22 -4.38 -6.64
N GLN A 106 -10.81 -5.01 -5.61
CA GLN A 106 -11.88 -4.42 -4.82
C GLN A 106 -11.40 -3.14 -4.11
N PRO A 107 -12.31 -2.18 -3.89
CA PRO A 107 -12.00 -0.98 -3.15
C PRO A 107 -11.53 -1.28 -1.71
N ILE A 108 -10.70 -0.39 -1.18
CA ILE A 108 -10.18 -0.46 0.18
C ILE A 108 -10.78 0.62 1.07
N LYS A 109 -10.70 0.40 2.39
CA LYS A 109 -11.06 1.38 3.40
C LYS A 109 -10.13 2.59 3.32
N ASN A 110 -10.70 3.79 3.46
CA ASN A 110 -9.95 5.04 3.44
C ASN A 110 -9.31 5.29 4.82
N GLU A 111 -7.99 5.50 4.82
CA GLU A 111 -7.20 5.77 6.02
C GLU A 111 -6.82 7.26 6.18
N ALA A 112 -7.52 8.20 5.53
CA ALA A 112 -7.17 9.62 5.59
C ALA A 112 -7.20 10.23 6.99
N ALA A 113 -7.90 9.60 7.95
CA ALA A 113 -7.92 10.00 9.36
C ALA A 113 -6.65 9.61 10.14
N ASN A 114 -5.60 9.11 9.47
CA ASN A 114 -4.33 8.66 10.07
C ASN A 114 -3.40 9.78 10.57
N GLY A 115 -3.83 11.05 10.43
CA GLY A 115 -3.09 12.23 10.84
C GLY A 115 -2.02 12.71 9.87
N LEU A 116 -1.81 12.00 8.74
CA LEU A 116 -0.88 12.43 7.70
C LEU A 116 -1.53 13.51 6.81
N LYS A 117 -0.69 14.40 6.29
CA LYS A 117 -1.14 15.52 5.45
C LYS A 117 -0.69 15.36 4.01
N ASN A 118 -1.48 15.91 3.08
CA ASN A 118 -1.17 16.00 1.66
C ASN A 118 -0.16 17.12 1.40
N GLU A 119 1.06 16.96 1.92
CA GLU A 119 2.19 17.88 1.74
C GLU A 119 2.95 17.57 0.44
N ASN A 120 3.76 18.53 -0.01
CA ASN A 120 4.62 18.34 -1.18
C ASN A 120 5.49 17.08 -1.07
N GLY A 121 5.48 16.27 -2.11
CA GLY A 121 6.21 15.00 -2.20
C GLY A 121 5.49 13.81 -1.56
N THR A 122 4.35 13.97 -0.86
CA THR A 122 3.60 12.83 -0.33
C THR A 122 2.82 12.11 -1.43
N ILE A 123 2.66 10.78 -1.26
CA ILE A 123 1.81 9.94 -2.10
C ILE A 123 0.52 9.60 -1.37
N ALA A 124 -0.61 9.69 -2.09
CA ALA A 124 -1.93 9.40 -1.54
C ALA A 124 -2.79 8.59 -2.51
N MET A 125 -3.78 7.87 -1.97
CA MET A 125 -4.75 7.10 -2.76
C MET A 125 -5.77 8.03 -3.41
N ALA A 126 -5.94 7.91 -4.73
CA ALA A 126 -7.05 8.54 -5.43
C ALA A 126 -8.35 7.78 -5.17
N ARG A 127 -9.47 8.50 -5.12
CA ARG A 127 -10.81 7.96 -4.88
C ARG A 127 -11.90 8.74 -5.62
N THR A 128 -13.08 8.17 -5.69
CA THR A 128 -14.31 8.84 -6.12
C THR A 128 -14.93 9.63 -4.97
N ASN A 129 -16.15 10.13 -5.14
CA ASN A 129 -16.92 10.78 -4.05
C ASN A 129 -17.32 9.81 -2.92
N VAL A 130 -17.26 8.49 -3.14
CA VAL A 130 -17.47 7.48 -2.10
C VAL A 130 -16.19 7.39 -1.25
N VAL A 131 -16.32 7.41 0.07
CA VAL A 131 -15.20 7.43 1.01
C VAL A 131 -14.26 6.25 0.80
N ASP A 132 -14.81 5.03 0.80
CA ASP A 132 -14.08 3.77 0.69
C ASP A 132 -14.12 3.26 -0.77
N SER A 133 -13.59 4.05 -1.71
CA SER A 133 -13.60 3.73 -3.14
C SER A 133 -12.21 3.72 -3.79
N ALA A 134 -11.16 3.90 -3.00
CA ALA A 134 -9.80 3.82 -3.52
C ALA A 134 -9.48 2.39 -4.00
N THR A 135 -8.80 2.29 -5.14
CA THR A 135 -8.38 1.00 -5.72
C THR A 135 -6.88 1.04 -6.10
N CYS A 136 -6.56 1.16 -7.39
CA CYS A 136 -5.17 1.14 -7.89
C CYS A 136 -4.57 2.54 -8.10
N GLN A 137 -5.41 3.58 -8.26
CA GLN A 137 -4.89 4.89 -8.62
C GLN A 137 -4.33 5.63 -7.41
N PHE A 138 -3.20 6.28 -7.62
CA PHE A 138 -2.51 7.11 -6.64
C PHE A 138 -2.15 8.46 -7.24
N PHE A 139 -1.80 9.41 -6.39
CA PHE A 139 -1.21 10.67 -6.84
C PHE A 139 -0.04 11.09 -5.93
N ILE A 140 0.89 11.83 -6.51
CA ILE A 140 1.99 12.48 -5.78
C ILE A 140 1.68 13.97 -5.74
N ASN A 141 1.64 14.53 -4.54
CA ASN A 141 1.44 15.96 -4.31
C ASN A 141 2.68 16.75 -4.78
N VAL A 142 2.49 17.81 -5.57
CA VAL A 142 3.59 18.67 -6.02
C VAL A 142 3.57 20.05 -5.35
N LYS A 143 2.75 20.18 -4.34
CA LYS A 143 2.67 21.28 -3.36
C LYS A 143 1.90 20.80 -2.14
N ASP A 144 1.79 21.63 -1.11
CA ASP A 144 0.91 21.37 0.03
C ASP A 144 -0.55 21.60 -0.38
N ASN A 145 -1.36 20.55 -0.24
CA ASN A 145 -2.76 20.49 -0.63
C ASN A 145 -3.66 20.28 0.58
N ASP A 146 -3.70 21.25 1.51
CA ASP A 146 -4.43 21.12 2.78
C ASP A 146 -5.92 20.79 2.63
N PHE A 147 -6.54 21.21 1.51
CA PHE A 147 -7.94 20.92 1.22
C PHE A 147 -8.22 19.42 0.95
N LEU A 148 -7.18 18.61 0.71
CA LEU A 148 -7.25 17.15 0.56
C LEU A 148 -7.13 16.41 1.90
N ASN A 149 -6.79 17.10 2.98
CA ASN A 149 -6.63 16.50 4.30
C ASN A 149 -7.98 16.10 4.91
N HIS A 150 -7.94 15.11 5.80
CA HIS A 150 -9.09 14.73 6.60
C HIS A 150 -9.51 15.91 7.51
N ARG A 151 -10.79 16.26 7.48
CA ARG A 151 -11.41 17.30 8.33
C ARG A 151 -12.54 16.76 9.17
N ASP A 152 -13.37 15.90 8.58
CA ASP A 152 -14.54 15.29 9.20
C ASP A 152 -14.96 14.01 8.46
N ASN A 153 -15.96 13.31 9.00
CA ASN A 153 -16.43 12.03 8.45
C ASN A 153 -17.42 12.16 7.28
N SER A 154 -17.70 13.37 6.79
CA SER A 154 -18.52 13.54 5.59
C SER A 154 -17.77 13.07 4.33
N PRO A 155 -18.46 12.69 3.24
CA PRO A 155 -17.81 12.27 2.00
C PRO A 155 -16.84 13.34 1.43
N SER A 156 -17.18 14.62 1.58
CA SER A 156 -16.34 15.74 1.12
C SER A 156 -15.22 16.12 2.08
N GLY A 157 -15.40 15.87 3.38
CA GLY A 157 -14.45 16.20 4.43
C GLY A 157 -13.51 15.05 4.81
N PHE A 158 -13.80 13.81 4.37
CA PHE A 158 -13.01 12.65 4.76
C PHE A 158 -11.55 12.70 4.27
N GLY A 159 -11.31 13.34 3.12
CA GLY A 159 -9.98 13.54 2.58
C GLY A 159 -9.42 12.33 1.81
N TYR A 160 -8.11 12.37 1.57
CA TYR A 160 -7.36 11.40 0.79
C TYR A 160 -6.25 10.78 1.64
N ALA A 161 -6.17 9.46 1.69
CA ALA A 161 -5.24 8.72 2.53
C ALA A 161 -3.80 8.85 2.02
N VAL A 162 -2.99 9.65 2.71
CA VAL A 162 -1.54 9.67 2.53
C VAL A 162 -0.96 8.40 3.13
N PHE A 163 -0.03 7.74 2.40
CA PHE A 163 0.55 6.48 2.83
C PHE A 163 2.08 6.39 2.64
N GLY A 164 2.72 7.47 2.17
CA GLY A 164 4.16 7.53 1.98
C GLY A 164 4.63 8.86 1.43
N LYS A 165 5.93 8.93 1.10
CA LYS A 165 6.57 10.13 0.56
C LYS A 165 7.71 9.78 -0.40
N VAL A 166 7.89 10.59 -1.42
CA VAL A 166 9.07 10.56 -2.29
C VAL A 166 10.31 10.93 -1.47
N ILE A 167 11.28 10.02 -1.44
CA ILE A 167 12.56 10.20 -0.75
C ILE A 167 13.70 10.51 -1.73
N GLU A 168 13.51 10.18 -3.04
CA GLU A 168 14.46 10.45 -4.09
C GLU A 168 13.71 10.60 -5.43
N GLY A 169 14.14 11.49 -6.32
CA GLY A 169 13.52 11.71 -7.61
C GLY A 169 12.44 12.79 -7.62
N MET A 170 12.43 13.73 -6.66
CA MET A 170 11.50 14.88 -6.71
C MET A 170 11.74 15.76 -7.94
N GLU A 171 12.97 15.83 -8.46
CA GLU A 171 13.30 16.51 -9.71
C GLU A 171 12.61 15.84 -10.92
N VAL A 172 12.41 14.51 -10.87
CA VAL A 172 11.64 13.78 -11.89
C VAL A 172 10.14 14.13 -11.77
N VAL A 173 9.61 14.18 -10.55
CA VAL A 173 8.23 14.61 -10.29
C VAL A 173 8.03 16.05 -10.78
N ASP A 174 8.99 16.95 -10.53
CA ASP A 174 8.98 18.35 -10.99
C ASP A 174 9.09 18.48 -12.51
N LYS A 175 9.76 17.54 -13.18
CA LYS A 175 9.78 17.44 -14.63
C LYS A 175 8.42 16.99 -15.17
N ILE A 176 7.83 15.95 -14.56
CA ILE A 176 6.53 15.42 -14.98
C ILE A 176 5.43 16.46 -14.82
N LYS A 177 5.37 17.21 -13.70
CA LYS A 177 4.29 18.20 -13.50
C LYS A 177 4.25 19.31 -14.53
N LYS A 178 5.36 19.52 -15.28
CA LYS A 178 5.51 20.58 -16.29
C LYS A 178 5.26 20.10 -17.72
N VAL A 179 4.99 18.81 -17.95
CA VAL A 179 4.75 18.31 -19.30
C VAL A 179 3.50 18.96 -19.91
N PRO A 180 3.46 19.24 -21.21
CA PRO A 180 2.27 19.71 -21.89
C PRO A 180 1.13 18.71 -21.75
N THR A 181 -0.08 19.21 -21.45
CA THR A 181 -1.28 18.39 -21.27
C THR A 181 -2.38 18.75 -22.25
N THR A 182 -3.29 17.82 -22.49
CA THR A 182 -4.44 17.95 -23.39
C THR A 182 -5.67 17.29 -22.76
N THR A 183 -6.77 17.28 -23.49
CA THR A 183 -7.99 16.55 -23.15
C THR A 183 -8.18 15.39 -24.11
N ILE A 184 -8.37 14.18 -23.57
CA ILE A 184 -8.65 12.96 -24.33
C ILE A 184 -9.99 12.40 -23.86
N GLY A 185 -11.02 12.50 -24.70
CA GLY A 185 -12.39 12.16 -24.33
C GLY A 185 -12.89 12.95 -23.12
N ALA A 186 -13.28 12.27 -22.06
CA ALA A 186 -13.71 12.88 -20.80
C ALA A 186 -12.54 13.23 -19.84
N ASN A 187 -11.31 12.80 -20.17
CA ASN A 187 -10.15 12.98 -19.31
C ASN A 187 -9.42 14.27 -19.65
N GLN A 188 -9.36 15.17 -18.68
CA GLN A 188 -8.63 16.44 -18.77
C GLN A 188 -7.24 16.34 -18.18
N ASN A 189 -6.33 17.21 -18.61
CA ASN A 189 -4.95 17.31 -18.11
C ASN A 189 -4.14 16.01 -18.33
N VAL A 190 -4.40 15.31 -19.43
CA VAL A 190 -3.64 14.14 -19.86
C VAL A 190 -2.35 14.60 -20.53
N PRO A 191 -1.16 14.09 -20.16
CA PRO A 191 0.08 14.41 -20.86
C PRO A 191 -0.03 14.12 -22.37
N VAL A 192 0.38 15.10 -23.22
CA VAL A 192 0.38 14.94 -24.68
C VAL A 192 1.26 13.77 -25.10
N LYS A 193 2.44 13.64 -24.48
CA LYS A 193 3.29 12.47 -24.59
C LYS A 193 3.09 11.65 -23.32
N PRO A 194 2.66 10.38 -23.40
CA PRO A 194 2.44 9.57 -22.22
C PRO A 194 3.69 9.48 -21.33
N VAL A 195 3.54 9.75 -20.04
CA VAL A 195 4.57 9.52 -19.03
C VAL A 195 4.31 8.14 -18.44
N VAL A 196 5.12 7.17 -18.88
CA VAL A 196 4.91 5.75 -18.59
C VAL A 196 5.67 5.34 -17.34
N ILE A 197 5.03 4.56 -16.46
CA ILE A 197 5.67 3.77 -15.42
C ILE A 197 6.16 2.49 -16.10
N GLU A 198 7.45 2.43 -16.43
CA GLU A 198 8.06 1.29 -17.13
C GLU A 198 8.16 0.07 -16.21
N ASN A 199 8.48 0.31 -14.95
CA ASN A 199 8.59 -0.72 -13.93
C ASN A 199 8.33 -0.15 -12.54
N ALA A 200 7.65 -0.92 -11.70
CA ALA A 200 7.50 -0.66 -10.27
C ALA A 200 8.02 -1.87 -9.49
N ARG A 201 8.86 -1.66 -8.49
CA ARG A 201 9.42 -2.75 -7.67
C ARG A 201 9.62 -2.34 -6.22
N VAL A 202 9.52 -3.30 -5.32
CA VAL A 202 9.92 -3.16 -3.91
C VAL A 202 11.45 -3.32 -3.84
N GLU A 203 12.11 -2.50 -3.04
CA GLU A 203 13.55 -2.58 -2.75
C GLU A 203 13.84 -3.40 -1.50
#